data_b05912be1c6382fa61ae356bca52f547
#
_entry.id   b05912be1c6382fa61ae356bca52f547
#
_cell.length_a   1.000
_cell.length_b   1.000
_cell.length_c   1.000
_cell.angle_alpha   90.00
_cell.angle_beta   90.00
_cell.angle_gamma   90.00
#
_symmetry.space_group_name_H-M   'P 1'
#
loop_
_entity.id
_entity.type
_entity.pdbx_description
1 polymer ?
#
loop_
_entity_poly.entity_id
_entity_poly.type
_entity_poly.pdbx_seq_one_letter_code
_entity_poly.pdbx_strand_id
1 'polypeptide(L)'
;MLIRSKKVLPVWIFLTVTCLLTSTQLYAEDDLEKKGYEIAARSDRSDRGFSDSTVKLTMVLRNAAGKESSRSLKIKTFEIQDEDLGDKSLVVFDSPRDIKGTALLSHAQILDPDDQWLYLPALKRVKRISSTNKSGPFVGSEFAFEDFTATELNKYSYKWLRNEPCGDLTCDVVERYPRYENSGYTKQIAWIDQSVFQVRKLDFYDRKDTLLKTLELNDYREYDGGVWRSHIFNMQNHQTGKSTELVYSDYEFKTGLSENDFVKGILKRVN
;
A
#
# COMPACT_ATOMS: atom_id res chain seq x y z
N MET A 1 81.88 -7.35 -23.49
CA MET A 1 81.16 -6.78 -22.32
C MET A 1 79.81 -6.21 -22.81
N LEU A 2 78.77 -7.07 -22.79
CA LEU A 2 77.45 -6.75 -23.37
C LEU A 2 76.51 -6.23 -22.24
N ILE A 3 76.11 -5.01 -22.34
CA ILE A 3 75.18 -4.39 -21.43
C ILE A 3 73.75 -4.65 -21.96
N ARG A 4 72.91 -5.45 -21.24
CA ARG A 4 71.50 -5.71 -21.53
C ARG A 4 70.65 -4.55 -20.98
N SER A 5 70.03 -3.81 -21.85
CA SER A 5 69.01 -2.83 -21.54
C SER A 5 67.68 -3.53 -21.18
N LYS A 6 67.19 -3.37 -19.95
CA LYS A 6 65.85 -3.80 -19.52
C LYS A 6 64.82 -2.72 -19.93
N LYS A 7 63.91 -3.06 -20.85
CA LYS A 7 62.73 -2.25 -21.16
C LYS A 7 61.71 -2.38 -20.01
N VAL A 8 61.40 -1.25 -19.36
CA VAL A 8 60.31 -1.13 -18.40
C VAL A 8 59.05 -0.74 -19.20
N LEU A 9 58.04 -1.62 -19.18
CA LEU A 9 56.72 -1.32 -19.73
C LEU A 9 55.93 -0.42 -18.73
N PRO A 10 55.22 0.60 -19.18
CA PRO A 10 54.46 1.45 -18.26
C PRO A 10 53.12 0.78 -17.89
N VAL A 11 52.88 0.64 -16.58
CA VAL A 11 51.65 0.17 -15.93
C VAL A 11 50.67 1.33 -15.78
N TRP A 12 50.13 1.86 -16.90
CA TRP A 12 49.22 3.03 -16.81
C TRP A 12 47.87 2.89 -17.57
N ILE A 13 47.41 1.67 -17.92
CA ILE A 13 46.18 1.52 -18.73
C ILE A 13 44.99 0.93 -17.97
N PHE A 14 45.12 0.50 -16.69
CA PHE A 14 44.02 -0.21 -16.00
C PHE A 14 43.10 0.65 -15.09
N LEU A 15 43.42 1.94 -14.85
CA LEU A 15 42.64 2.74 -13.89
C LEU A 15 41.46 3.53 -14.50
N THR A 16 41.39 3.71 -15.81
CA THR A 16 40.36 4.54 -16.45
C THR A 16 39.10 3.79 -16.86
N VAL A 17 39.16 2.46 -17.02
CA VAL A 17 37.98 1.67 -17.45
C VAL A 17 37.00 1.42 -16.31
N THR A 18 37.47 1.30 -15.08
CA THR A 18 36.62 1.03 -13.90
C THR A 18 35.75 2.21 -13.50
N CYS A 19 36.18 3.46 -13.75
CA CYS A 19 35.45 4.67 -13.38
C CYS A 19 34.31 4.98 -14.37
N LEU A 20 34.40 4.58 -15.61
CA LEU A 20 33.37 4.79 -16.64
C LEU A 20 32.19 3.78 -16.50
N LEU A 21 32.44 2.58 -16.02
CA LEU A 21 31.39 1.58 -15.79
C LEU A 21 30.52 1.90 -14.57
N THR A 22 31.09 2.52 -13.53
CA THR A 22 30.35 2.92 -12.34
C THR A 22 29.42 4.11 -12.59
N SER A 23 29.83 5.08 -13.43
CA SER A 23 28.99 6.23 -13.76
C SER A 23 27.78 5.85 -14.63
N THR A 24 27.92 4.95 -15.59
CA THR A 24 26.81 4.51 -16.45
C THR A 24 25.77 3.68 -15.69
N GLN A 25 26.19 2.90 -14.69
CA GLN A 25 25.24 2.17 -13.83
C GLN A 25 24.44 3.13 -12.92
N LEU A 26 25.06 4.16 -12.38
CA LEU A 26 24.40 5.14 -11.52
C LEU A 26 23.33 5.94 -12.30
N TYR A 27 23.64 6.41 -13.51
CA TYR A 27 22.67 7.12 -14.36
C TYR A 27 21.48 6.23 -14.77
N ALA A 28 21.72 4.94 -15.03
CA ALA A 28 20.64 4.01 -15.38
C ALA A 28 19.72 3.70 -14.18
N GLU A 29 20.23 3.71 -12.95
CA GLU A 29 19.45 3.50 -11.74
C GLU A 29 18.57 4.72 -11.42
N ASP A 30 19.12 5.92 -11.49
CA ASP A 30 18.38 7.18 -11.34
C ASP A 30 17.21 7.28 -12.34
N ASP A 31 17.40 6.85 -13.60
CA ASP A 31 16.35 6.82 -14.61
C ASP A 31 15.22 5.83 -14.27
N LEU A 32 15.54 4.67 -13.67
CA LEU A 32 14.56 3.67 -13.24
C LEU A 32 13.76 4.16 -12.02
N GLU A 33 14.41 4.83 -11.08
CA GLU A 33 13.76 5.43 -9.91
C GLU A 33 12.82 6.57 -10.34
N LYS A 34 13.30 7.47 -11.19
CA LYS A 34 12.49 8.56 -11.76
C LYS A 34 11.27 8.02 -12.50
N LYS A 35 11.46 7.01 -13.37
CA LYS A 35 10.36 6.37 -14.09
C LYS A 35 9.37 5.71 -13.14
N GLY A 36 9.84 5.00 -12.11
CA GLY A 36 9.01 4.40 -11.09
C GLY A 36 8.16 5.42 -10.34
N TYR A 37 8.76 6.54 -9.95
CA TYR A 37 8.06 7.65 -9.31
C TYR A 37 7.00 8.29 -10.24
N GLU A 38 7.33 8.53 -11.52
CA GLU A 38 6.40 9.11 -12.48
C GLU A 38 5.16 8.22 -12.72
N ILE A 39 5.34 6.89 -12.73
CA ILE A 39 4.24 5.92 -12.85
C ILE A 39 3.38 5.95 -11.58
N ALA A 40 4.01 5.88 -10.40
CA ALA A 40 3.31 5.95 -9.12
C ALA A 40 2.55 7.28 -8.97
N ALA A 41 3.14 8.41 -9.40
CA ALA A 41 2.50 9.71 -9.37
C ALA A 41 1.30 9.80 -10.33
N ARG A 42 1.30 9.08 -11.45
CA ARG A 42 0.12 8.97 -12.32
C ARG A 42 -0.99 8.16 -11.66
N SER A 43 -0.63 7.04 -11.03
CA SER A 43 -1.56 6.21 -10.26
C SER A 43 -2.18 7.00 -9.11
N ASP A 44 -1.39 7.71 -8.33
CA ASP A 44 -1.85 8.56 -7.23
C ASP A 44 -2.84 9.64 -7.73
N ARG A 45 -2.51 10.34 -8.81
CA ARG A 45 -3.42 11.34 -9.39
C ARG A 45 -4.73 10.76 -9.92
N SER A 46 -4.71 9.54 -10.45
CA SER A 46 -5.92 8.86 -10.96
C SER A 46 -6.89 8.42 -9.84
N ASP A 47 -6.40 8.37 -8.59
CA ASP A 47 -7.19 8.01 -7.41
C ASP A 47 -7.74 9.22 -6.65
N ARG A 48 -7.29 10.44 -6.98
CA ARG A 48 -7.64 11.69 -6.30
C ARG A 48 -8.87 12.39 -6.90
N GLY A 49 -9.43 13.33 -6.15
CA GLY A 49 -10.55 14.18 -6.56
C GLY A 49 -11.92 13.60 -6.18
N PHE A 50 -11.94 12.55 -5.37
CA PHE A 50 -13.21 11.98 -4.88
C PHE A 50 -13.81 12.75 -3.70
N SER A 51 -13.05 13.60 -3.02
CA SER A 51 -13.43 14.44 -1.87
C SER A 51 -13.72 13.61 -0.61
N ASP A 52 -14.83 12.87 -0.60
CA ASP A 52 -15.20 11.93 0.45
C ASP A 52 -15.95 10.74 -0.14
N SER A 53 -15.95 9.62 0.57
CA SER A 53 -16.72 8.45 0.17
C SER A 53 -17.24 7.66 1.36
N THR A 54 -18.33 6.94 1.12
CA THR A 54 -18.84 5.86 1.97
C THR A 54 -18.98 4.59 1.17
N VAL A 55 -18.68 3.45 1.78
CA VAL A 55 -18.79 2.15 1.11
C VAL A 55 -19.14 1.06 2.12
N LYS A 56 -19.95 0.09 1.70
CA LYS A 56 -20.18 -1.14 2.45
C LYS A 56 -19.19 -2.21 2.02
N LEU A 57 -18.81 -3.06 2.94
CA LEU A 57 -17.79 -4.08 2.74
C LEU A 57 -18.18 -5.39 3.42
N THR A 58 -18.08 -6.49 2.69
CA THR A 58 -18.08 -7.84 3.26
C THR A 58 -16.63 -8.35 3.27
N MET A 59 -16.15 -8.76 4.45
CA MET A 59 -14.83 -9.35 4.65
C MET A 59 -15.00 -10.85 4.93
N VAL A 60 -14.47 -11.70 4.07
CA VAL A 60 -14.47 -13.16 4.21
C VAL A 60 -13.07 -13.61 4.57
N LEU A 61 -12.91 -14.20 5.73
CA LEU A 61 -11.65 -14.76 6.23
C LEU A 61 -11.63 -16.25 6.01
N ARG A 62 -10.58 -16.78 5.41
CA ARG A 62 -10.37 -18.23 5.20
C ARG A 62 -9.11 -18.69 5.90
N ASN A 63 -9.21 -19.71 6.73
CA ASN A 63 -8.02 -20.33 7.33
C ASN A 63 -7.36 -21.31 6.34
N ALA A 64 -6.17 -21.86 6.69
CA ALA A 64 -5.43 -22.80 5.83
C ALA A 64 -6.20 -24.09 5.50
N ALA A 65 -7.22 -24.46 6.31
CA ALA A 65 -8.10 -25.60 6.06
C ALA A 65 -9.36 -25.23 5.26
N GLY A 66 -9.46 -23.99 4.76
CA GLY A 66 -10.60 -23.50 3.97
C GLY A 66 -11.84 -23.14 4.79
N LYS A 67 -11.81 -23.21 6.13
CA LYS A 67 -12.95 -22.77 6.95
C LYS A 67 -13.11 -21.27 6.88
N GLU A 68 -14.34 -20.82 6.61
CA GLU A 68 -14.67 -19.40 6.43
C GLU A 68 -15.35 -18.79 7.64
N SER A 69 -15.16 -17.48 7.79
CA SER A 69 -15.97 -16.60 8.62
C SER A 69 -16.16 -15.28 7.91
N SER A 70 -17.35 -14.68 8.04
CA SER A 70 -17.71 -13.45 7.36
C SER A 70 -18.00 -12.32 8.35
N ARG A 71 -17.73 -11.10 7.92
CA ARG A 71 -17.99 -9.86 8.66
C ARG A 71 -18.54 -8.82 7.70
N SER A 72 -19.49 -8.01 8.17
CA SER A 72 -19.89 -6.80 7.43
C SER A 72 -19.39 -5.56 8.15
N LEU A 73 -18.99 -4.57 7.38
CA LEU A 73 -18.46 -3.31 7.87
C LEU A 73 -18.72 -2.19 6.87
N LYS A 74 -18.57 -0.97 7.35
CA LYS A 74 -18.64 0.25 6.55
C LYS A 74 -17.33 0.99 6.65
N ILE A 75 -16.93 1.60 5.55
CA ILE A 75 -15.76 2.49 5.49
C ILE A 75 -16.23 3.86 5.06
N LYS A 76 -15.76 4.88 5.77
CA LYS A 76 -15.82 6.28 5.38
C LYS A 76 -14.41 6.75 5.10
N THR A 77 -14.21 7.50 4.04
CA THR A 77 -12.91 8.10 3.69
C THR A 77 -13.10 9.58 3.41
N PHE A 78 -12.16 10.39 3.84
CA PHE A 78 -12.12 11.83 3.61
C PHE A 78 -10.76 12.18 3.02
N GLU A 79 -10.77 12.72 1.81
CA GLU A 79 -9.58 13.10 1.07
C GLU A 79 -8.97 14.37 1.65
N ILE A 80 -7.68 14.35 1.89
CA ILE A 80 -6.90 15.50 2.35
C ILE A 80 -5.96 15.93 1.22
N GLN A 81 -6.07 17.20 0.82
CA GLN A 81 -5.20 17.80 -0.18
C GLN A 81 -4.11 18.62 0.52
N ASP A 82 -3.17 17.92 1.16
CA ASP A 82 -2.04 18.50 1.90
C ASP A 82 -0.77 17.70 1.61
N GLU A 83 0.40 18.36 1.66
CA GLU A 83 1.68 17.71 1.32
C GLU A 83 2.24 16.85 2.48
N ASP A 84 1.86 17.15 3.71
CA ASP A 84 2.36 16.49 4.93
C ASP A 84 1.33 15.54 5.56
N LEU A 85 0.05 15.70 5.24
CA LEU A 85 -1.06 14.92 5.77
C LEU A 85 -1.69 14.09 4.67
N GLY A 86 -2.01 12.85 4.99
CA GLY A 86 -2.77 11.98 4.11
C GLY A 86 -4.23 11.85 4.54
N ASP A 87 -4.96 11.05 3.80
CA ASP A 87 -6.39 10.84 3.96
C ASP A 87 -6.77 10.31 5.34
N LYS A 88 -8.01 10.60 5.74
CA LYS A 88 -8.62 10.07 6.96
C LYS A 88 -9.61 8.98 6.62
N SER A 89 -9.62 7.91 7.40
CA SER A 89 -10.59 6.83 7.24
C SER A 89 -11.17 6.36 8.55
N LEU A 90 -12.43 5.91 8.50
CA LEU A 90 -13.15 5.31 9.62
C LEU A 90 -13.80 4.01 9.15
N VAL A 91 -13.33 2.88 9.70
CA VAL A 91 -13.88 1.55 9.49
C VAL A 91 -14.74 1.17 10.68
N VAL A 92 -15.98 0.72 10.45
CA VAL A 92 -16.91 0.31 11.51
C VAL A 92 -17.49 -1.07 11.20
N PHE A 93 -17.37 -2.00 12.13
CA PHE A 93 -17.96 -3.34 11.99
C PHE A 93 -19.45 -3.33 12.35
N ASP A 94 -20.28 -3.86 11.45
CA ASP A 94 -21.73 -4.02 11.64
C ASP A 94 -22.09 -5.44 12.11
N SER A 95 -21.30 -6.46 11.71
CA SER A 95 -21.47 -7.86 12.12
C SER A 95 -20.15 -8.63 12.09
N PRO A 96 -20.05 -9.79 12.78
CA PRO A 96 -21.02 -10.41 13.68
C PRO A 96 -21.16 -9.67 15.02
N ARG A 97 -22.08 -10.14 15.87
CA ARG A 97 -22.49 -9.46 17.11
C ARG A 97 -21.34 -9.22 18.11
N ASP A 98 -20.40 -10.14 18.18
CA ASP A 98 -19.23 -10.10 19.09
C ASP A 98 -18.25 -8.97 18.78
N ILE A 99 -18.18 -8.52 17.53
CA ILE A 99 -17.32 -7.40 17.10
C ILE A 99 -18.10 -6.18 16.59
N LYS A 100 -19.44 -6.24 16.60
CA LYS A 100 -20.28 -5.12 16.18
C LYS A 100 -19.92 -3.83 16.95
N GLY A 101 -19.75 -2.73 16.23
CA GLY A 101 -19.32 -1.44 16.77
C GLY A 101 -17.80 -1.34 17.04
N THR A 102 -17.02 -2.40 16.77
CA THR A 102 -15.56 -2.25 16.69
C THR A 102 -15.27 -1.25 15.57
N ALA A 103 -14.40 -0.26 15.85
CA ALA A 103 -14.10 0.78 14.87
C ALA A 103 -12.62 1.13 14.85
N LEU A 104 -12.07 1.31 13.65
CA LEU A 104 -10.71 1.82 13.43
C LEU A 104 -10.80 3.21 12.79
N LEU A 105 -10.26 4.21 13.47
CA LEU A 105 -10.02 5.54 12.91
C LEU A 105 -8.55 5.64 12.53
N SER A 106 -8.29 6.06 11.29
CA SER A 106 -6.93 6.26 10.77
C SER A 106 -6.79 7.69 10.24
N HIS A 107 -5.71 8.36 10.61
CA HIS A 107 -5.23 9.58 9.98
C HIS A 107 -3.87 9.25 9.38
N ALA A 108 -3.80 9.23 8.07
CA ALA A 108 -2.55 9.00 7.38
C ALA A 108 -1.60 10.20 7.56
N GLN A 109 -0.33 9.92 7.73
CA GLN A 109 0.76 10.89 7.75
C GLN A 109 1.70 10.52 6.61
N ILE A 110 2.47 11.46 6.09
CA ILE A 110 3.38 11.15 4.98
C ILE A 110 4.62 10.42 5.47
N LEU A 111 5.47 11.05 6.25
CA LEU A 111 6.70 10.45 6.76
C LEU A 111 6.62 10.08 8.25
N ASP A 112 5.79 10.78 9.00
CA ASP A 112 5.51 10.45 10.38
C ASP A 112 4.67 9.17 10.51
N PRO A 113 4.70 8.50 11.65
CA PRO A 113 3.82 7.35 11.90
C PRO A 113 2.35 7.75 11.86
N ASP A 114 1.55 7.00 11.08
CA ASP A 114 0.10 7.18 11.03
C ASP A 114 -0.53 7.14 12.43
N ASP A 115 -1.52 7.98 12.63
CA ASP A 115 -2.33 7.95 13.84
C ASP A 115 -3.51 7.01 13.66
N GLN A 116 -3.52 5.91 14.40
CA GLN A 116 -4.60 4.93 14.37
C GLN A 116 -5.15 4.66 15.76
N TRP A 117 -6.49 4.63 15.88
CA TRP A 117 -7.20 4.32 17.13
C TRP A 117 -8.25 3.25 16.89
N LEU A 118 -8.13 2.15 17.62
CA LEU A 118 -9.09 1.05 17.62
C LEU A 118 -10.03 1.18 18.82
N TYR A 119 -11.32 1.27 18.57
CA TYR A 119 -12.35 1.17 19.58
C TYR A 119 -12.84 -0.27 19.72
N LEU A 120 -12.87 -0.75 20.95
CA LEU A 120 -13.35 -2.09 21.32
C LEU A 120 -14.60 -1.95 22.21
N PRO A 121 -15.82 -2.15 21.66
CA PRO A 121 -17.08 -1.94 22.39
C PRO A 121 -17.19 -2.80 23.64
N ALA A 122 -16.76 -4.07 23.58
CA ALA A 122 -16.78 -4.99 24.72
C ALA A 122 -15.97 -4.46 25.92
N LEU A 123 -14.91 -3.69 25.66
CA LEU A 123 -14.08 -3.08 26.69
C LEU A 123 -14.43 -1.60 26.94
N LYS A 124 -15.31 -1.01 26.13
CA LYS A 124 -15.63 0.44 26.10
C LYS A 124 -14.37 1.32 26.04
N ARG A 125 -13.32 0.86 25.35
CA ARG A 125 -12.01 1.51 25.32
C ARG A 125 -11.58 1.84 23.89
N VAL A 126 -10.98 3.01 23.75
CA VAL A 126 -10.21 3.41 22.57
C VAL A 126 -8.74 3.13 22.85
N LYS A 127 -8.11 2.31 22.03
CA LYS A 127 -6.68 1.97 22.12
C LYS A 127 -5.97 2.61 20.91
N ARG A 128 -4.90 3.38 21.15
CA ARG A 128 -4.01 3.82 20.07
C ARG A 128 -3.18 2.62 19.59
N ILE A 129 -3.10 2.43 18.30
CA ILE A 129 -2.18 1.46 17.69
C ILE A 129 -0.82 2.13 17.65
N SER A 130 0.17 1.54 18.33
CA SER A 130 1.54 2.07 18.26
C SER A 130 2.15 1.81 16.88
N SER A 131 3.08 2.66 16.46
CA SER A 131 3.81 2.48 15.19
C SER A 131 4.47 1.11 15.06
N THR A 132 4.95 0.53 16.18
CA THR A 132 5.54 -0.82 16.21
C THR A 132 4.53 -1.95 16.02
N ASN A 133 3.23 -1.70 16.23
CA ASN A 133 2.16 -2.71 16.12
C ASN A 133 1.32 -2.58 14.84
N LYS A 134 1.58 -1.59 13.98
CA LYS A 134 0.81 -1.39 12.76
C LYS A 134 0.96 -2.52 11.72
N SER A 135 2.05 -3.28 11.79
CA SER A 135 2.25 -4.49 10.99
C SER A 135 1.46 -5.72 11.50
N GLY A 136 0.78 -5.61 12.65
CA GLY A 136 -0.07 -6.66 13.17
C GLY A 136 -1.36 -6.84 12.36
N PRO A 137 -2.01 -8.04 12.45
CA PRO A 137 -3.21 -8.35 11.69
C PRO A 137 -4.40 -7.50 12.13
N PHE A 138 -5.10 -6.88 11.17
CA PHE A 138 -6.32 -6.13 11.43
C PHE A 138 -7.48 -7.07 11.76
N VAL A 139 -7.85 -7.10 13.04
CA VAL A 139 -8.98 -7.88 13.57
C VAL A 139 -8.95 -9.34 13.08
N GLY A 140 -7.77 -9.95 12.97
CA GLY A 140 -7.56 -11.34 12.57
C GLY A 140 -7.66 -11.63 11.07
N SER A 141 -7.72 -10.61 10.22
CA SER A 141 -7.61 -10.75 8.77
C SER A 141 -6.14 -10.84 8.32
N GLU A 142 -5.91 -11.15 7.04
CA GLU A 142 -4.56 -11.12 6.44
C GLU A 142 -4.13 -9.69 6.03
N PHE A 143 -4.99 -8.70 6.24
CA PHE A 143 -4.61 -7.29 6.16
C PHE A 143 -3.99 -6.84 7.49
N ALA A 144 -2.93 -6.05 7.43
CA ALA A 144 -2.33 -5.40 8.60
C ALA A 144 -3.04 -4.06 8.89
N PHE A 145 -2.84 -3.50 10.08
CA PHE A 145 -3.35 -2.14 10.37
C PHE A 145 -2.78 -1.10 9.41
N GLU A 146 -1.54 -1.23 8.96
CA GLU A 146 -0.92 -0.33 7.97
C GLU A 146 -1.55 -0.44 6.57
N ASP A 147 -2.22 -1.54 6.23
CA ASP A 147 -2.92 -1.69 4.96
C ASP A 147 -4.27 -0.92 4.93
N PHE A 148 -4.73 -0.40 6.09
CA PHE A 148 -5.93 0.42 6.22
C PHE A 148 -5.63 1.92 6.39
N THR A 149 -4.46 2.36 5.99
CA THR A 149 -4.13 3.78 5.82
C THR A 149 -3.95 4.09 4.33
N ALA A 150 -4.18 5.34 3.95
CA ALA A 150 -4.00 5.76 2.57
C ALA A 150 -2.55 5.52 2.10
N THR A 151 -2.43 5.08 0.85
CA THR A 151 -1.15 4.95 0.16
C THR A 151 -0.81 6.30 -0.46
N GLU A 152 -0.12 7.14 0.29
CA GLU A 152 0.32 8.45 -0.19
C GLU A 152 1.61 8.31 -1.01
N LEU A 153 1.74 9.07 -2.09
CA LEU A 153 2.88 9.01 -3.01
C LEU A 153 4.22 9.15 -2.28
N ASN A 154 4.35 10.14 -1.43
CA ASN A 154 5.60 10.48 -0.76
C ASN A 154 5.96 9.56 0.42
N LYS A 155 5.08 8.60 0.78
CA LYS A 155 5.38 7.56 1.78
C LYS A 155 6.41 6.54 1.30
N TYR A 156 6.69 6.51 -0.02
CA TYR A 156 7.56 5.49 -0.61
C TYR A 156 8.61 6.13 -1.53
N SER A 157 9.71 5.42 -1.72
CA SER A 157 10.56 5.55 -2.89
C SER A 157 10.21 4.46 -3.89
N TYR A 158 10.50 4.67 -5.16
CA TYR A 158 10.01 3.85 -6.25
C TYR A 158 11.13 3.47 -7.19
N LYS A 159 11.01 2.28 -7.83
CA LYS A 159 11.87 1.86 -8.91
C LYS A 159 11.05 1.08 -9.94
N TRP A 160 11.07 1.52 -11.20
CA TRP A 160 10.45 0.77 -12.28
C TRP A 160 11.30 -0.48 -12.59
N LEU A 161 10.66 -1.63 -12.71
CA LEU A 161 11.33 -2.89 -13.00
C LEU A 161 11.18 -3.31 -14.46
N ARG A 162 9.92 -3.35 -14.97
CA ARG A 162 9.58 -3.84 -16.30
C ARG A 162 8.12 -3.58 -16.63
N ASN A 163 7.75 -3.86 -17.88
CA ASN A 163 6.35 -4.06 -18.26
C ASN A 163 6.06 -5.55 -18.35
N GLU A 164 4.84 -5.95 -17.98
CA GLU A 164 4.37 -7.32 -18.22
C GLU A 164 2.84 -7.37 -18.37
N PRO A 165 2.29 -8.44 -18.99
CA PRO A 165 0.85 -8.64 -19.03
C PRO A 165 0.25 -8.80 -17.63
N CYS A 166 -0.92 -8.21 -17.41
CA CYS A 166 -1.74 -8.38 -16.20
C CYS A 166 -3.20 -8.63 -16.62
N GLY A 167 -3.56 -9.89 -16.85
CA GLY A 167 -4.79 -10.27 -17.55
C GLY A 167 -4.75 -9.81 -19.00
N ASP A 168 -5.82 -9.14 -19.45
CA ASP A 168 -5.95 -8.59 -20.81
C ASP A 168 -5.27 -7.21 -20.95
N LEU A 169 -4.66 -6.70 -19.89
CA LEU A 169 -4.00 -5.40 -19.83
C LEU A 169 -2.47 -5.53 -19.84
N THR A 170 -1.79 -4.42 -20.05
CA THR A 170 -0.34 -4.29 -19.81
C THR A 170 -0.13 -3.47 -18.56
N CYS A 171 0.71 -3.96 -17.65
CA CYS A 171 1.08 -3.28 -16.43
C CYS A 171 2.54 -2.81 -16.45
N ASP A 172 2.77 -1.66 -15.85
CA ASP A 172 4.08 -1.27 -15.34
C ASP A 172 4.28 -1.97 -13.99
N VAL A 173 5.41 -2.65 -13.83
CA VAL A 173 5.81 -3.26 -12.56
C VAL A 173 6.76 -2.34 -11.85
N VAL A 174 6.34 -1.87 -10.68
CA VAL A 174 7.06 -0.88 -9.88
C VAL A 174 7.33 -1.44 -8.49
N GLU A 175 8.58 -1.47 -8.10
CA GLU A 175 9.00 -1.77 -6.73
C GLU A 175 8.91 -0.49 -5.89
N ARG A 176 8.36 -0.57 -4.67
CA ARG A 176 8.25 0.56 -3.76
C ARG A 176 8.74 0.20 -2.36
N TYR A 177 9.47 1.12 -1.74
CA TYR A 177 10.10 0.97 -0.44
C TYR A 177 9.50 1.96 0.54
N PRO A 178 8.97 1.51 1.70
CA PRO A 178 8.45 2.40 2.73
C PRO A 178 9.54 3.36 3.23
N ARG A 179 9.26 4.66 3.29
CA ARG A 179 10.13 5.70 3.84
C ARG A 179 9.82 6.03 5.30
N TYR A 180 8.73 5.49 5.83
CA TYR A 180 8.30 5.64 7.20
C TYR A 180 8.82 4.50 8.09
N GLU A 181 8.97 4.78 9.38
CA GLU A 181 9.49 3.80 10.34
C GLU A 181 8.50 2.69 10.68
N ASN A 182 9.04 1.54 11.10
CA ASN A 182 8.31 0.40 11.64
C ASN A 182 7.29 -0.26 10.68
N SER A 183 7.45 -0.11 9.36
CA SER A 183 6.69 -0.91 8.41
C SER A 183 6.89 -2.41 8.65
N GLY A 184 5.85 -3.20 8.42
CA GLY A 184 5.92 -4.67 8.37
C GLY A 184 6.61 -5.18 7.13
N TYR A 185 6.83 -4.30 6.14
CA TYR A 185 7.35 -4.64 4.83
C TYR A 185 8.70 -4.00 4.58
N THR A 186 9.61 -4.75 3.96
CA THR A 186 10.86 -4.20 3.41
C THR A 186 10.58 -3.50 2.09
N LYS A 187 9.71 -4.08 1.28
CA LYS A 187 9.29 -3.57 -0.02
C LYS A 187 7.92 -4.13 -0.42
N GLN A 188 7.37 -3.53 -1.43
CA GLN A 188 6.18 -4.03 -2.15
C GLN A 188 6.45 -3.94 -3.64
N ILE A 189 5.92 -4.88 -4.43
CA ILE A 189 5.94 -4.81 -5.90
C ILE A 189 4.51 -4.59 -6.37
N ALA A 190 4.28 -3.53 -7.14
CA ALA A 190 2.98 -3.12 -7.64
C ALA A 190 2.91 -3.33 -9.15
N TRP A 191 1.81 -3.91 -9.63
CA TRP A 191 1.42 -3.97 -11.02
C TRP A 191 0.37 -2.89 -11.27
N ILE A 192 0.73 -1.86 -12.01
CA ILE A 192 -0.10 -0.69 -12.29
C ILE A 192 -0.46 -0.73 -13.77
N ASP A 193 -1.74 -0.84 -14.11
CA ASP A 193 -2.15 -0.88 -15.51
C ASP A 193 -1.90 0.45 -16.22
N GLN A 194 -1.61 0.37 -17.51
CA GLN A 194 -1.24 1.53 -18.32
C GLN A 194 -2.44 2.29 -18.89
N SER A 195 -3.67 1.76 -18.72
CA SER A 195 -4.88 2.35 -19.31
C SER A 195 -5.53 3.37 -18.39
N VAL A 196 -5.75 3.00 -17.13
CA VAL A 196 -6.41 3.85 -16.11
C VAL A 196 -5.55 4.05 -14.85
N PHE A 197 -4.30 3.56 -14.90
CA PHE A 197 -3.28 3.72 -13.84
C PHE A 197 -3.66 3.14 -12.47
N GLN A 198 -4.53 2.11 -12.46
CA GLN A 198 -4.95 1.45 -11.23
C GLN A 198 -4.06 0.26 -10.90
N VAL A 199 -3.82 0.04 -9.60
CA VAL A 199 -3.06 -1.12 -9.12
C VAL A 199 -3.89 -2.39 -9.31
N ARG A 200 -3.35 -3.39 -10.02
CA ARG A 200 -4.01 -4.68 -10.25
C ARG A 200 -3.54 -5.76 -9.29
N LYS A 201 -2.29 -5.65 -8.85
CA LYS A 201 -1.67 -6.61 -7.94
C LYS A 201 -0.62 -5.92 -7.08
N LEU A 202 -0.45 -6.40 -5.83
CA LEU A 202 0.62 -6.04 -4.92
C LEU A 202 1.21 -7.29 -4.29
N ASP A 203 2.52 -7.47 -4.39
CA ASP A 203 3.28 -8.44 -3.62
C ASP A 203 3.97 -7.74 -2.45
N PHE A 204 3.80 -8.27 -1.23
CA PHE A 204 4.35 -7.71 -0.01
C PHE A 204 5.48 -8.59 0.52
N TYR A 205 6.63 -8.01 0.79
CA TYR A 205 7.80 -8.68 1.33
C TYR A 205 7.99 -8.33 2.81
N ASP A 206 8.14 -9.34 3.65
CA ASP A 206 8.32 -9.18 5.09
C ASP A 206 9.71 -8.61 5.45
N ARG A 207 9.97 -8.42 6.75
CA ARG A 207 11.25 -7.89 7.25
C ARG A 207 12.47 -8.79 6.98
N LYS A 208 12.24 -10.01 6.49
CA LYS A 208 13.30 -10.93 6.03
C LYS A 208 13.45 -10.93 4.51
N ASP A 209 12.81 -9.98 3.83
CA ASP A 209 12.75 -9.87 2.37
C ASP A 209 12.18 -11.14 1.70
N THR A 210 11.25 -11.81 2.40
CA THR A 210 10.55 -12.99 1.89
C THR A 210 9.13 -12.62 1.51
N LEU A 211 8.63 -13.15 0.39
CA LEU A 211 7.24 -12.93 -0.04
C LEU A 211 6.29 -13.40 1.06
N LEU A 212 5.57 -12.44 1.64
CA LEU A 212 4.62 -12.68 2.72
C LEU A 212 3.23 -12.96 2.19
N LYS A 213 2.73 -12.04 1.37
CA LYS A 213 1.36 -12.07 0.87
C LYS A 213 1.23 -11.34 -0.46
N THR A 214 0.20 -11.69 -1.21
CA THR A 214 -0.19 -11.06 -2.47
C THR A 214 -1.61 -10.53 -2.34
N LEU A 215 -1.84 -9.30 -2.77
CA LEU A 215 -3.15 -8.69 -2.95
C LEU A 215 -3.45 -8.58 -4.43
N GLU A 216 -4.57 -9.14 -4.87
CA GLU A 216 -5.13 -8.93 -6.20
C GLU A 216 -6.37 -8.03 -6.10
N LEU A 217 -6.48 -7.04 -7.00
CA LEU A 217 -7.58 -6.08 -7.06
C LEU A 217 -8.33 -6.29 -8.37
N ASN A 218 -9.58 -6.67 -8.25
CA ASN A 218 -10.44 -7.11 -9.35
C ASN A 218 -11.75 -6.33 -9.40
N ASP A 219 -12.54 -6.51 -10.48
CA ASP A 219 -13.84 -5.88 -10.69
C ASP A 219 -13.76 -4.35 -10.51
N TYR A 220 -12.91 -3.73 -11.32
CA TYR A 220 -12.80 -2.26 -11.34
C TYR A 220 -14.00 -1.65 -12.07
N ARG A 221 -14.59 -0.64 -11.45
CA ARG A 221 -15.70 0.13 -12.02
C ARG A 221 -15.38 1.62 -11.97
N GLU A 222 -15.80 2.32 -13.01
CA GLU A 222 -15.69 3.77 -13.11
C GLU A 222 -16.92 4.43 -12.48
N TYR A 223 -16.67 5.50 -11.72
CA TYR A 223 -17.67 6.35 -11.12
C TYR A 223 -17.58 7.77 -11.66
N ASP A 224 -18.59 8.59 -11.38
CA ASP A 224 -18.65 9.97 -11.84
C ASP A 224 -17.35 10.75 -11.48
N GLY A 225 -16.85 11.47 -12.49
CA GLY A 225 -15.58 12.21 -12.36
C GLY A 225 -14.32 11.42 -12.68
N GLY A 226 -14.45 10.20 -13.23
CA GLY A 226 -13.31 9.38 -13.64
C GLY A 226 -12.65 8.63 -12.48
N VAL A 227 -13.35 8.50 -11.34
CA VAL A 227 -12.85 7.78 -10.17
C VAL A 227 -13.04 6.27 -10.38
N TRP A 228 -11.95 5.52 -10.37
CA TRP A 228 -11.98 4.06 -10.50
C TRP A 228 -11.89 3.39 -9.13
N ARG A 229 -12.71 2.36 -8.87
CA ARG A 229 -12.65 1.56 -7.64
C ARG A 229 -12.73 0.08 -7.94
N SER A 230 -11.82 -0.69 -7.34
CA SER A 230 -11.92 -2.15 -7.31
C SER A 230 -12.99 -2.59 -6.32
N HIS A 231 -13.80 -3.55 -6.70
CA HIS A 231 -14.86 -4.11 -5.86
C HIS A 231 -14.46 -5.40 -5.16
N ILE A 232 -13.37 -6.04 -5.58
CA ILE A 232 -12.91 -7.31 -5.01
C ILE A 232 -11.41 -7.21 -4.73
N PHE A 233 -11.04 -7.36 -3.46
CA PHE A 233 -9.66 -7.46 -3.01
C PHE A 233 -9.42 -8.87 -2.48
N ASN A 234 -8.48 -9.61 -3.07
CA ASN A 234 -8.10 -10.94 -2.66
C ASN A 234 -6.69 -10.93 -2.07
N MET A 235 -6.58 -11.05 -0.74
CA MET A 235 -5.31 -11.16 -0.04
C MET A 235 -5.00 -12.62 0.26
N GLN A 236 -3.93 -13.15 -0.30
CA GLN A 236 -3.41 -14.48 -0.05
C GLN A 236 -2.10 -14.41 0.73
N ASN A 237 -2.05 -15.01 1.92
CA ASN A 237 -0.82 -15.13 2.69
C ASN A 237 -0.11 -16.44 2.33
N HIS A 238 1.10 -16.33 1.77
CA HIS A 238 1.88 -17.47 1.28
C HIS A 238 2.59 -18.23 2.39
N GLN A 239 2.82 -17.59 3.53
CA GLN A 239 3.51 -18.23 4.66
C GLN A 239 2.56 -19.00 5.58
N THR A 240 1.29 -18.56 5.66
CA THR A 240 0.29 -19.21 6.55
C THR A 240 -0.76 -20.01 5.80
N GLY A 241 -0.88 -19.85 4.48
CA GLY A 241 -1.92 -20.45 3.65
C GLY A 241 -3.32 -19.87 3.90
N LYS A 242 -3.44 -18.79 4.68
CA LYS A 242 -4.70 -18.10 4.95
C LYS A 242 -4.98 -17.05 3.89
N SER A 243 -6.25 -16.69 3.73
CA SER A 243 -6.66 -15.61 2.86
C SER A 243 -7.74 -14.73 3.46
N THR A 244 -7.88 -13.54 2.91
CA THR A 244 -8.99 -12.62 3.21
C THR A 244 -9.47 -11.99 1.92
N GLU A 245 -10.77 -12.10 1.66
CA GLU A 245 -11.44 -11.44 0.54
C GLU A 245 -12.24 -10.26 1.07
N LEU A 246 -12.12 -9.10 0.43
CA LEU A 246 -12.95 -7.92 0.68
C LEU A 246 -13.83 -7.70 -0.55
N VAL A 247 -15.14 -7.69 -0.34
CA VAL A 247 -16.13 -7.41 -1.38
C VAL A 247 -16.81 -6.09 -1.08
N TYR A 248 -16.53 -5.09 -1.89
CA TYR A 248 -17.06 -3.74 -1.75
C TYR A 248 -18.37 -3.57 -2.52
N SER A 249 -19.34 -2.90 -1.89
CA SER A 249 -20.63 -2.57 -2.50
C SER A 249 -21.09 -1.18 -2.06
N ASP A 250 -22.05 -0.63 -2.81
CA ASP A 250 -22.69 0.63 -2.45
C ASP A 250 -21.68 1.77 -2.22
N TYR A 251 -20.77 1.97 -3.17
CA TYR A 251 -19.90 3.16 -3.17
C TYR A 251 -20.74 4.42 -3.40
N GLU A 252 -20.57 5.37 -2.50
CA GLU A 252 -21.14 6.71 -2.60
C GLU A 252 -20.02 7.74 -2.41
N PHE A 253 -19.93 8.71 -3.32
CA PHE A 253 -18.93 9.78 -3.30
C PHE A 253 -19.59 11.11 -3.01
N LYS A 254 -18.83 12.08 -2.48
CA LYS A 254 -19.29 13.43 -2.18
C LYS A 254 -20.53 13.42 -1.29
N THR A 255 -20.48 12.59 -0.25
CA THR A 255 -21.58 12.38 0.70
C THR A 255 -21.69 13.49 1.74
N GLY A 256 -20.80 14.49 1.70
CA GLY A 256 -20.78 15.64 2.59
C GLY A 256 -20.10 15.36 3.92
N LEU A 257 -19.20 14.38 3.96
CA LEU A 257 -18.36 14.16 5.13
C LEU A 257 -17.40 15.35 5.33
N SER A 258 -17.04 15.56 6.57
CA SER A 258 -16.14 16.62 7.01
C SER A 258 -15.08 16.08 7.98
N GLU A 259 -14.07 16.84 8.28
CA GLU A 259 -13.06 16.46 9.28
C GLU A 259 -13.66 16.10 10.65
N ASN A 260 -14.82 16.67 11.00
CA ASN A 260 -15.51 16.38 12.26
C ASN A 260 -16.02 14.93 12.35
N ASP A 261 -16.21 14.26 11.20
CA ASP A 261 -16.59 12.84 11.13
C ASP A 261 -15.42 11.91 11.43
N PHE A 262 -14.19 12.44 11.50
CA PHE A 262 -12.96 11.69 11.69
C PHE A 262 -12.20 12.10 12.97
N VAL A 263 -12.88 12.71 13.93
CA VAL A 263 -12.28 13.03 15.23
C VAL A 263 -12.33 11.82 16.17
N LYS A 264 -11.31 11.67 17.02
CA LYS A 264 -11.22 10.52 17.96
C LYS A 264 -12.48 10.32 18.81
N GLY A 265 -13.21 11.41 19.12
CA GLY A 265 -14.45 11.34 19.88
C GLY A 265 -15.59 10.59 19.20
N ILE A 266 -15.56 10.44 17.86
CA ILE A 266 -16.58 9.73 17.09
C ILE A 266 -16.58 8.24 17.42
N LEU A 267 -15.42 7.65 17.73
CA LEU A 267 -15.24 6.22 17.97
C LEU A 267 -16.18 5.65 19.07
N LYS A 268 -16.60 6.45 20.03
CA LYS A 268 -17.53 6.03 21.08
C LYS A 268 -19.01 6.19 20.69
N ARG A 269 -19.29 6.76 19.53
CA ARG A 269 -20.64 7.08 19.04
C ARG A 269 -21.03 6.25 17.81
N VAL A 270 -20.09 5.50 17.24
CA VAL A 270 -20.34 4.56 16.14
C VAL A 270 -21.07 3.35 16.73
N ASN A 271 -22.36 3.22 16.46
CA ASN A 271 -23.22 2.09 16.85
C ASN A 271 -23.84 1.47 15.60
#